data_1396820775e66ba4834d2830ef5e9a3a
#
_entry.id   1396820775e66ba4834d2830ef5e9a3a
#
_cell.length_a   1.000
_cell.length_b   1.000
_cell.length_c   1.000
_cell.angle_alpha   90.00
_cell.angle_beta   90.00
_cell.angle_gamma   90.00
#
_symmetry.space_group_name_H-M   'P 1'
#
loop_
_entity.id
_entity.type
_entity.pdbx_description
1 polymer ?
#
loop_
_entity_poly.entity_id
_entity_poly.type
_entity_poly.pdbx_seq_one_letter_code
_entity_poly.pdbx_strand_id
1 'polypeptide(L)'
;MSVQILETNGKPAFAVLPIDEYRRLLELAEDAQDAAALQRAVKRYAAAEEEAIPAAVVDRLLAGESPVRVWREYRGLTAAMLAEIIGVTPAHISKLETGKGEPSISLLRMLAAALDVDIDSLVGAGK
;
A
#
# COMPACT_ATOMS: atom_id res chain seq x y z
N MET A 1 -17.11 -16.77 -31.38
CA MET A 1 -17.32 -17.01 -29.94
C MET A 1 -18.70 -17.62 -29.76
N SER A 2 -18.80 -18.85 -29.28
CA SER A 2 -20.10 -19.52 -29.10
C SER A 2 -20.51 -19.47 -27.64
N VAL A 3 -21.17 -18.37 -27.30
CA VAL A 3 -21.76 -18.18 -25.97
C VAL A 3 -23.26 -18.39 -26.11
N GLN A 4 -23.81 -19.27 -25.25
CA GLN A 4 -25.27 -19.47 -25.19
C GLN A 4 -25.79 -18.78 -23.94
N ILE A 5 -26.83 -18.00 -24.11
CA ILE A 5 -27.50 -17.32 -23.00
C ILE A 5 -28.76 -18.09 -22.67
N LEU A 6 -28.90 -18.47 -21.41
CA LEU A 6 -30.12 -19.11 -20.90
C LEU A 6 -30.95 -18.07 -20.18
N GLU A 7 -32.21 -17.98 -20.56
CA GLU A 7 -33.15 -17.01 -20.00
C GLU A 7 -34.07 -17.62 -18.95
N THR A 8 -34.41 -16.81 -17.96
CA THR A 8 -35.42 -17.15 -16.97
C THR A 8 -36.40 -15.97 -16.91
N ASN A 9 -37.69 -16.27 -17.13
CA ASN A 9 -38.75 -15.24 -17.16
C ASN A 9 -38.49 -14.13 -18.17
N GLY A 10 -37.92 -14.46 -19.33
CA GLY A 10 -37.59 -13.50 -20.38
C GLY A 10 -36.37 -12.66 -20.15
N LYS A 11 -35.60 -12.94 -19.08
CA LYS A 11 -34.39 -12.20 -18.76
C LYS A 11 -33.17 -13.13 -18.79
N PRO A 12 -32.02 -12.66 -19.28
CA PRO A 12 -30.79 -13.43 -19.21
C PRO A 12 -30.46 -13.80 -17.77
N ALA A 13 -30.23 -15.10 -17.50
CA ALA A 13 -29.92 -15.58 -16.16
C ALA A 13 -28.58 -16.33 -16.10
N PHE A 14 -28.22 -17.04 -17.18
CA PHE A 14 -26.99 -17.84 -17.23
C PHE A 14 -26.34 -17.71 -18.60
N ALA A 15 -25.03 -17.85 -18.60
CA ALA A 15 -24.26 -17.95 -19.84
C ALA A 15 -23.55 -19.30 -19.87
N VAL A 16 -23.61 -19.98 -21.00
CA VAL A 16 -22.87 -21.22 -21.24
C VAL A 16 -21.85 -20.95 -22.32
N LEU A 17 -20.60 -21.21 -22.01
CA LEU A 17 -19.50 -20.96 -22.91
C LEU A 17 -18.42 -22.05 -22.76
N PRO A 18 -17.58 -22.25 -23.79
CA PRO A 18 -16.45 -23.17 -23.67
C PRO A 18 -15.56 -22.82 -22.49
N ILE A 19 -15.00 -23.83 -21.83
CA ILE A 19 -14.20 -23.62 -20.63
C ILE A 19 -12.96 -22.73 -20.91
N ASP A 20 -12.41 -22.78 -22.12
CA ASP A 20 -11.28 -21.93 -22.50
C ASP A 20 -11.67 -20.46 -22.52
N GLU A 21 -12.87 -20.15 -23.00
CA GLU A 21 -13.40 -18.78 -22.98
C GLU A 21 -13.64 -18.29 -21.56
N TYR A 22 -14.16 -19.15 -20.70
CA TYR A 22 -14.35 -18.82 -19.28
C TYR A 22 -13.03 -18.47 -18.59
N ARG A 23 -12.01 -19.30 -18.82
CA ARG A 23 -10.67 -19.04 -18.25
C ARG A 23 -10.09 -17.74 -18.74
N ARG A 24 -10.26 -17.45 -20.03
CA ARG A 24 -9.79 -16.20 -20.64
C ARG A 24 -10.47 -14.98 -20.01
N LEU A 25 -11.79 -15.06 -19.78
CA LEU A 25 -12.54 -13.98 -19.14
C LEU A 25 -12.09 -13.77 -17.69
N LEU A 26 -11.78 -14.86 -16.96
CA LEU A 26 -11.23 -14.75 -15.60
C LEU A 26 -9.89 -14.03 -15.59
N GLU A 27 -9.00 -14.36 -16.52
CA GLU A 27 -7.70 -13.69 -16.64
C GLU A 27 -7.87 -12.19 -16.92
N LEU A 28 -8.78 -11.84 -17.84
CA LEU A 28 -9.08 -10.44 -18.14
C LEU A 28 -9.64 -9.70 -16.93
N ALA A 29 -10.48 -10.36 -16.13
CA ALA A 29 -11.04 -9.77 -14.91
C ALA A 29 -9.96 -9.54 -13.86
N GLU A 30 -9.03 -10.48 -13.68
CA GLU A 30 -7.90 -10.34 -12.77
C GLU A 30 -7.00 -9.16 -13.20
N ASP A 31 -6.68 -9.07 -14.49
CA ASP A 31 -5.89 -7.97 -15.04
C ASP A 31 -6.58 -6.62 -14.81
N ALA A 32 -7.90 -6.56 -14.97
CA ALA A 32 -8.68 -5.34 -14.71
C ALA A 32 -8.63 -4.94 -13.23
N GLN A 33 -8.67 -5.93 -12.31
CA GLN A 33 -8.55 -5.67 -10.88
C GLN A 33 -7.17 -5.12 -10.53
N ASP A 34 -6.12 -5.68 -11.12
CA ASP A 34 -4.76 -5.20 -10.94
C ASP A 34 -4.58 -3.77 -11.47
N ALA A 35 -5.17 -3.46 -12.62
CA ALA A 35 -5.15 -2.12 -13.18
C ALA A 35 -5.87 -1.12 -12.27
N ALA A 36 -7.01 -1.51 -11.70
CA ALA A 36 -7.75 -0.67 -10.78
C ALA A 36 -6.96 -0.41 -9.48
N ALA A 37 -6.26 -1.44 -8.98
CA ALA A 37 -5.40 -1.30 -7.81
C ALA A 37 -4.25 -0.33 -8.09
N LEU A 38 -3.65 -0.42 -9.28
CA LEU A 38 -2.59 0.49 -9.69
C LEU A 38 -3.11 1.93 -9.80
N GLN A 39 -4.27 2.13 -10.40
CA GLN A 39 -4.88 3.47 -10.50
C GLN A 39 -5.14 4.08 -9.13
N ARG A 40 -5.60 3.30 -8.16
CA ARG A 40 -5.80 3.78 -6.80
C ARG A 40 -4.48 4.19 -6.15
N ALA A 41 -3.43 3.42 -6.36
CA ALA A 41 -2.10 3.72 -5.83
C ALA A 41 -1.55 5.03 -6.44
N VAL A 42 -1.71 5.21 -7.74
CA VAL A 42 -1.28 6.44 -8.44
C VAL A 42 -2.04 7.66 -7.91
N LYS A 43 -3.35 7.54 -7.70
CA LYS A 43 -4.15 8.64 -7.16
C LYS A 43 -3.70 9.02 -5.75
N ARG A 44 -3.40 8.05 -4.90
CA ARG A 44 -2.89 8.33 -3.55
C ARG A 44 -1.54 9.04 -3.60
N TYR A 45 -0.67 8.61 -4.49
CA TYR A 45 0.63 9.23 -4.68
C TYR A 45 0.49 10.69 -5.14
N ALA A 46 -0.36 10.94 -6.13
CA ALA A 46 -0.62 12.28 -6.63
C ALA A 46 -1.23 13.18 -5.54
N ALA A 47 -2.14 12.65 -4.73
CA ALA A 47 -2.73 13.39 -3.61
C ALA A 47 -1.67 13.76 -2.57
N ALA A 48 -0.73 12.84 -2.30
CA ALA A 48 0.38 13.12 -1.38
C ALA A 48 1.30 14.23 -1.92
N GLU A 49 1.53 14.25 -3.22
CA GLU A 49 2.28 15.34 -3.85
C GLU A 49 1.53 16.67 -3.75
N GLU A 50 0.22 16.65 -3.90
CA GLU A 50 -0.62 17.83 -3.77
C GLU A 50 -0.63 18.38 -2.34
N GLU A 51 -0.42 17.53 -1.33
CA GLU A 51 -0.29 17.97 0.05
C GLU A 51 1.00 18.76 0.30
N ALA A 52 1.86 18.88 -0.70
CA ALA A 52 3.11 19.65 -0.64
C ALA A 52 3.98 19.23 0.56
N ILE A 53 4.58 18.07 0.48
CA ILE A 53 5.52 17.59 1.50
C ILE A 53 6.65 18.64 1.64
N PRO A 54 6.86 19.20 2.84
CA PRO A 54 7.87 20.23 3.02
C PRO A 54 9.26 19.77 2.61
N ALA A 55 10.04 20.65 2.01
CA ALA A 55 11.41 20.37 1.62
C ALA A 55 12.26 19.88 2.78
N ALA A 56 11.98 20.37 3.99
CA ALA A 56 12.68 19.93 5.21
C ALA A 56 12.55 18.43 5.46
N VAL A 57 11.38 17.84 5.16
CA VAL A 57 11.15 16.39 5.28
C VAL A 57 12.01 15.64 4.27
N VAL A 58 11.99 16.09 3.02
CA VAL A 58 12.78 15.48 1.95
C VAL A 58 14.28 15.58 2.27
N ASP A 59 14.73 16.73 2.76
CA ASP A 59 16.12 16.93 3.14
C ASP A 59 16.57 15.96 4.23
N ARG A 60 15.72 15.71 5.23
CA ARG A 60 16.02 14.76 6.30
C ARG A 60 16.13 13.33 5.77
N LEU A 61 15.26 12.94 4.87
CA LEU A 61 15.31 11.61 4.23
C LEU A 61 16.57 11.45 3.39
N LEU A 62 16.94 12.48 2.64
CA LEU A 62 18.15 12.46 1.83
C LEU A 62 19.42 12.49 2.67
N ALA A 63 19.36 13.09 3.86
CA ALA A 63 20.48 13.10 4.80
C ALA A 63 20.72 11.75 5.48
N GLY A 64 19.86 10.76 5.25
CA GLY A 64 20.02 9.42 5.81
C GLY A 64 19.37 9.22 7.16
N GLU A 65 18.51 10.15 7.61
CA GLU A 65 17.74 9.94 8.84
C GLU A 65 16.77 8.78 8.68
N SER A 66 16.40 8.17 9.79
CA SER A 66 15.44 7.06 9.78
C SER A 66 14.13 7.47 9.12
N PRO A 67 13.71 6.80 8.03
CA PRO A 67 12.42 7.11 7.40
C PRO A 67 11.25 6.97 8.36
N VAL A 68 11.25 5.97 9.24
CA VAL A 68 10.18 5.78 10.23
C VAL A 68 10.07 7.00 11.12
N ARG A 69 11.18 7.49 11.62
CA ARG A 69 11.22 8.68 12.48
C ARG A 69 10.75 9.93 11.75
N VAL A 70 11.26 10.16 10.54
CA VAL A 70 10.93 11.34 9.74
C VAL A 70 9.44 11.39 9.45
N TRP A 71 8.86 10.30 8.95
CA TRP A 71 7.43 10.24 8.65
C TRP A 71 6.58 10.31 9.90
N ARG A 72 7.02 9.67 10.99
CA ARG A 72 6.32 9.72 12.26
C ARG A 72 6.20 11.17 12.77
N GLU A 73 7.30 11.89 12.78
CA GLU A 73 7.33 13.29 13.23
C GLU A 73 6.51 14.19 12.31
N TYR A 74 6.60 13.95 11.01
CA TYR A 74 5.80 14.71 10.04
C TYR A 74 4.29 14.50 10.25
N ARG A 75 3.87 13.30 10.63
CA ARG A 75 2.47 13.02 10.94
C ARG A 75 2.06 13.47 12.34
N GLY A 76 2.98 14.00 13.13
CA GLY A 76 2.69 14.48 14.48
C GLY A 76 2.51 13.38 15.51
N LEU A 77 3.09 12.20 15.28
CA LEU A 77 2.97 11.05 16.17
C LEU A 77 4.22 10.94 17.07
N THR A 78 4.00 10.62 18.35
CA THR A 78 5.10 10.22 19.21
C THR A 78 5.43 8.75 18.98
N ALA A 79 6.61 8.32 19.42
CA ALA A 79 6.99 6.90 19.34
C ALA A 79 5.99 6.02 20.10
N ALA A 80 5.50 6.48 21.26
CA ALA A 80 4.49 5.76 22.03
C ALA A 80 3.16 5.64 21.28
N MET A 81 2.72 6.70 20.61
CA MET A 81 1.50 6.68 19.80
C MET A 81 1.60 5.70 18.64
N LEU A 82 2.70 5.74 17.93
CA LEU A 82 2.93 4.81 16.81
C LEU A 82 2.99 3.36 17.30
N ALA A 83 3.68 3.13 18.42
CA ALA A 83 3.78 1.80 19.02
C ALA A 83 2.40 1.25 19.37
N GLU A 84 1.53 2.08 19.95
CA GLU A 84 0.16 1.68 20.29
C GLU A 84 -0.65 1.32 19.03
N ILE A 85 -0.54 2.11 17.98
CA ILE A 85 -1.28 1.87 16.72
C ILE A 85 -0.90 0.52 16.11
N ILE A 86 0.38 0.18 16.09
CA ILE A 86 0.85 -1.05 15.45
C ILE A 86 1.02 -2.24 16.41
N GLY A 87 0.77 -2.02 17.71
CA GLY A 87 0.78 -3.13 18.68
C GLY A 87 2.16 -3.58 19.12
N VAL A 88 3.13 -2.67 19.19
CA VAL A 88 4.48 -2.96 19.67
C VAL A 88 4.84 -2.01 20.83
N THR A 89 6.01 -2.18 21.43
CA THR A 89 6.47 -1.30 22.51
C THR A 89 7.14 -0.05 21.94
N PRO A 90 7.14 1.08 22.68
CA PRO A 90 7.91 2.26 22.27
C PRO A 90 9.41 1.98 22.11
N ALA A 91 9.97 1.09 22.93
CA ALA A 91 11.37 0.67 22.81
C ALA A 91 11.63 -0.01 21.47
N HIS A 92 10.67 -0.79 20.97
CA HIS A 92 10.77 -1.43 19.67
C HIS A 92 10.83 -0.38 18.53
N ILE A 93 9.98 0.64 18.61
CA ILE A 93 10.01 1.76 17.66
C ILE A 93 11.37 2.46 17.70
N SER A 94 11.89 2.72 18.89
CA SER A 94 13.20 3.33 19.05
C SER A 94 14.32 2.52 18.39
N LYS A 95 14.28 1.20 18.54
CA LYS A 95 15.25 0.32 17.88
C LYS A 95 15.16 0.40 16.36
N LEU A 96 13.96 0.43 15.82
CA LEU A 96 13.76 0.58 14.37
C LEU A 96 14.29 1.90 13.87
N GLU A 97 14.07 2.98 14.60
CA GLU A 97 14.52 4.32 14.23
C GLU A 97 16.04 4.49 14.33
N THR A 98 16.69 3.74 15.20
CA THR A 98 18.15 3.81 15.36
C THR A 98 18.90 2.78 14.50
N GLY A 99 18.18 2.01 13.69
CA GLY A 99 18.79 1.01 12.80
C GLY A 99 19.30 -0.23 13.50
N LYS A 100 18.90 -0.47 14.74
CA LYS A 100 19.36 -1.63 15.52
C LYS A 100 18.55 -2.90 15.28
N GLY A 101 17.67 -2.91 14.33
CA GLY A 101 16.91 -4.09 13.96
C GLY A 101 16.33 -3.93 12.59
N GLU A 102 16.18 -5.04 11.88
CA GLU A 102 15.49 -5.04 10.61
C GLU A 102 14.04 -5.43 10.83
N PRO A 103 13.09 -4.57 10.45
CA PRO A 103 11.68 -4.92 10.58
C PRO A 103 11.30 -6.01 9.59
N SER A 104 10.37 -6.89 10.00
CA SER A 104 9.77 -7.86 9.09
C SER A 104 8.92 -7.15 8.05
N ILE A 105 8.61 -7.84 6.95
CA ILE A 105 7.70 -7.29 5.92
C ILE A 105 6.33 -7.00 6.53
N SER A 106 5.84 -7.84 7.43
CA SER A 106 4.57 -7.61 8.11
C SER A 106 4.59 -6.32 8.92
N LEU A 107 5.69 -6.08 9.64
CA LEU A 107 5.84 -4.86 10.44
C LEU A 107 5.96 -3.63 9.55
N LEU A 108 6.69 -3.72 8.44
CA LEU A 108 6.79 -2.64 7.46
C LEU A 108 5.44 -2.26 6.89
N ARG A 109 4.59 -3.25 6.59
CA ARG A 109 3.24 -3.00 6.11
C ARG A 109 2.39 -2.26 7.13
N MET A 110 2.50 -2.66 8.41
CA MET A 110 1.78 -1.97 9.49
C MET A 110 2.26 -0.54 9.67
N LEU A 111 3.57 -0.32 9.60
CA LEU A 111 4.15 1.02 9.68
C LEU A 111 3.71 1.89 8.50
N ALA A 112 3.74 1.36 7.30
CA ALA A 112 3.31 2.08 6.10
C ALA A 112 1.85 2.51 6.20
N ALA A 113 0.98 1.62 6.67
CA ALA A 113 -0.43 1.94 6.88
C ALA A 113 -0.63 3.00 7.96
N ALA A 114 0.07 2.87 9.08
CA ALA A 114 -0.04 3.82 10.19
C ALA A 114 0.48 5.21 9.83
N LEU A 115 1.53 5.28 9.03
CA LEU A 115 2.16 6.54 8.60
C LEU A 115 1.59 7.08 7.29
N ASP A 116 0.70 6.31 6.65
CA ASP A 116 0.09 6.65 5.37
C ASP A 116 1.13 6.94 4.28
N VAL A 117 2.07 6.03 4.15
CA VAL A 117 3.11 6.06 3.10
C VAL A 117 3.25 4.67 2.48
N ASP A 118 3.93 4.59 1.35
CA ASP A 118 4.27 3.31 0.73
C ASP A 118 5.43 2.65 1.49
N ILE A 119 5.51 1.33 1.42
CA ILE A 119 6.62 0.58 2.05
C ILE A 119 7.97 1.08 1.55
N ASP A 120 8.08 1.40 0.26
CA ASP A 120 9.31 1.91 -0.33
C ASP A 120 9.80 3.21 0.33
N SER A 121 8.89 4.00 0.86
CA SER A 121 9.21 5.22 1.59
C SER A 121 9.87 4.95 2.95
N LEU A 122 9.70 3.75 3.47
CA LEU A 122 10.26 3.33 4.76
C LEU A 122 11.56 2.54 4.59
N VAL A 123 11.81 2.00 3.41
CA VAL A 123 13.05 1.31 3.10
C VAL A 123 14.05 2.37 2.65
N GLY A 124 15.02 2.63 3.49
CA GLY A 124 15.90 3.77 3.32
C GLY A 124 16.49 3.95 1.93
N ALA A 125 16.37 5.15 1.40
CA ALA A 125 16.93 5.54 0.12
C ALA A 125 18.47 5.55 0.11
N GLY A 126 19.10 5.34 1.24
CA GLY A 126 20.55 5.35 1.38
C GLY A 126 21.21 3.98 1.23
N LYS A 127 20.51 3.03 0.65
CA LYS A 127 21.08 1.70 0.45
C LYS A 127 21.10 1.31 -0.99
#